data_fc6a114e1e602beded5b6f5cb0bbb935
#
_entry.id   fc6a114e1e602beded5b6f5cb0bbb935
#
_cell.length_a   1.000
_cell.length_b   1.000
_cell.length_c   1.000
_cell.angle_alpha   90.00
_cell.angle_beta   90.00
_cell.angle_gamma   90.00
#
_symmetry.space_group_name_H-M   'P 1'
#
loop_
_entity.id
_entity.type
_entity.pdbx_description
1 polymer ?
#
loop_
_entity_poly.entity_id
_entity_poly.type
_entity_poly.pdbx_seq_one_letter_code
_entity_poly.pdbx_strand_id
1 'polypeptide(L)'
;MVDDRGRQEETWHVTGEARRGRGTRARMLACRLCGHRNRVLSGALDLPRCRDCHGPLPWLVDASDVDFAGVADAAALPVLVDLWAPVGPHGPRVIPVMEQVAGDLAGQVKVVKVNVEGAPRLSRRFSVQASPTLLVMEGGRLVACKCGPAPAYEILGWVEQVLPRAVAQLADPRNRG
;
A
#
# COMPACT_ATOMS: atom_id res chain seq x y z
N MET A 1 -37.78 -57.80 14.33
CA MET A 1 -38.31 -56.68 13.55
C MET A 1 -37.42 -55.53 13.85
N VAL A 2 -36.54 -55.34 12.93
CA VAL A 2 -35.35 -54.49 13.07
C VAL A 2 -35.62 -53.16 12.37
N ASP A 3 -35.23 -52.03 12.90
CA ASP A 3 -34.76 -50.94 12.08
C ASP A 3 -33.68 -50.16 12.84
N ASP A 4 -32.49 -50.49 12.44
CA ASP A 4 -31.25 -49.89 12.85
C ASP A 4 -30.84 -48.89 11.76
N ARG A 5 -31.00 -47.60 12.04
CA ARG A 5 -30.42 -46.53 11.20
C ARG A 5 -29.32 -45.85 11.98
N GLY A 6 -28.15 -46.48 11.87
CA GLY A 6 -26.91 -45.89 12.26
C GLY A 6 -26.65 -44.60 11.47
N ARG A 7 -26.83 -43.45 12.12
CA ARG A 7 -26.42 -42.15 11.61
C ARG A 7 -24.98 -41.94 12.03
N GLN A 8 -24.07 -42.11 11.08
CA GLN A 8 -22.69 -41.72 11.29
C GLN A 8 -22.62 -40.20 11.31
N GLU A 9 -22.31 -39.66 12.46
CA GLU A 9 -21.92 -38.27 12.62
C GLU A 9 -20.53 -38.10 11.99
N GLU A 10 -20.51 -37.57 10.78
CA GLU A 10 -19.25 -37.07 10.17
C GLU A 10 -18.80 -35.83 10.93
N THR A 11 -17.90 -36.03 11.87
CA THR A 11 -17.13 -34.98 12.50
C THR A 11 -16.20 -34.36 11.46
N TRP A 12 -16.60 -33.21 10.93
CA TRP A 12 -15.74 -32.36 10.14
C TRP A 12 -14.61 -31.80 11.03
N HIS A 13 -13.49 -32.48 11.00
CA HIS A 13 -12.24 -31.87 11.48
C HIS A 13 -11.86 -30.76 10.50
N VAL A 14 -12.22 -29.53 10.85
CA VAL A 14 -11.62 -28.34 10.23
C VAL A 14 -10.16 -28.30 10.68
N THR A 15 -9.31 -29.02 9.95
CA THR A 15 -7.88 -28.76 10.02
C THR A 15 -7.66 -27.40 9.37
N GLY A 16 -7.57 -26.38 10.23
CA GLY A 16 -7.15 -25.05 9.83
C GLY A 16 -5.73 -25.09 9.29
N GLU A 17 -5.58 -25.44 8.03
CA GLU A 17 -4.39 -25.09 7.28
C GLU A 17 -4.38 -23.57 7.14
N ALA A 18 -3.73 -22.94 8.12
CA ALA A 18 -3.30 -21.56 7.99
C ALA A 18 -2.59 -21.44 6.65
N ARG A 19 -3.25 -20.81 5.69
CA ARG A 19 -2.64 -20.41 4.42
C ARG A 19 -1.36 -19.67 4.78
N ARG A 20 -0.24 -20.30 4.59
CA ARG A 20 1.09 -19.68 4.69
C ARG A 20 1.08 -18.52 3.72
N GLY A 21 0.89 -17.32 4.27
CA GLY A 21 0.91 -16.07 3.57
C GLY A 21 2.18 -16.01 2.72
N ARG A 22 2.04 -15.60 1.48
CA ARG A 22 3.13 -15.21 0.59
C ARG A 22 4.15 -14.46 1.42
N GLY A 23 5.39 -14.96 1.50
CA GLY A 23 6.44 -14.52 2.38
C GLY A 23 6.54 -12.99 2.38
N THR A 24 6.28 -12.40 3.53
CA THR A 24 6.32 -10.96 3.73
C THR A 24 7.75 -10.50 3.46
N ARG A 25 8.00 -9.95 2.30
CA ARG A 25 9.32 -9.40 1.96
C ARG A 25 9.61 -8.27 2.93
N ALA A 26 10.77 -8.33 3.56
CA ALA A 26 11.24 -7.25 4.41
C ALA A 26 12.24 -6.40 3.62
N ARG A 27 12.16 -5.09 3.79
CA ARG A 27 13.09 -4.12 3.20
C ARG A 27 13.91 -3.48 4.31
N MET A 28 15.18 -3.23 4.04
CA MET A 28 16.05 -2.46 4.94
C MET A 28 15.99 -0.99 4.52
N LEU A 29 15.44 -0.16 5.39
CA LEU A 29 15.29 1.28 5.17
C LEU A 29 16.12 2.06 6.18
N ALA A 30 16.90 3.03 5.71
CA ALA A 30 17.56 4.00 6.60
C ALA A 30 16.56 5.10 6.99
N CYS A 31 16.50 5.41 8.27
CA CYS A 31 15.70 6.52 8.78
C CYS A 31 16.31 7.84 8.31
N ARG A 32 15.50 8.72 7.72
CA ARG A 32 15.97 10.04 7.26
C ARG A 32 16.31 11.00 8.41
N LEU A 33 15.78 10.74 9.62
CA LEU A 33 15.99 11.59 10.77
C LEU A 33 17.28 11.26 11.55
N CYS A 34 17.57 9.97 11.75
CA CYS A 34 18.70 9.53 12.59
C CYS A 34 19.67 8.56 11.88
N GLY A 35 19.42 8.17 10.63
CA GLY A 35 20.26 7.25 9.87
C GLY A 35 20.12 5.77 10.25
N HIS A 36 19.42 5.43 11.35
CA HIS A 36 19.28 4.04 11.80
C HIS A 36 18.63 3.16 10.73
N ARG A 37 19.18 1.95 10.53
CA ARG A 37 18.66 0.97 9.56
C ARG A 37 17.55 0.13 10.18
N ASN A 38 16.39 0.16 9.56
CA ASN A 38 15.17 -0.51 10.01
C ASN A 38 14.76 -1.61 9.05
N ARG A 39 14.28 -2.73 9.59
CA ARG A 39 13.64 -3.78 8.81
C ARG A 39 12.14 -3.54 8.77
N VAL A 40 11.61 -3.14 7.61
CA VAL A 40 10.19 -2.86 7.39
C VAL A 40 9.58 -3.97 6.54
N LEU A 41 8.43 -4.48 6.97
CA LEU A 41 7.70 -5.51 6.24
C LEU A 41 6.88 -4.87 5.12
N SER A 42 6.93 -5.45 3.92
CA SER A 42 6.19 -4.95 2.74
C SER A 42 4.66 -5.04 2.86
N GLY A 43 4.15 -5.67 3.90
CA GLY A 43 2.72 -5.77 4.19
C GLY A 43 2.32 -5.14 5.52
N ALA A 44 3.13 -4.19 6.05
CA ALA A 44 2.78 -3.51 7.30
C ALA A 44 1.43 -2.78 7.16
N LEU A 45 0.50 -3.10 8.04
CA LEU A 45 -0.82 -2.44 8.08
C LEU A 45 -0.74 -1.09 8.79
N ASP A 46 0.17 -0.96 9.75
CA ASP A 46 0.40 0.27 10.51
C ASP A 46 1.55 1.08 9.94
N LEU A 47 1.55 2.37 10.24
CA LEU A 47 2.64 3.29 9.88
C LEU A 47 3.97 2.81 10.48
N PRO A 48 4.95 2.45 9.63
CA PRO A 48 6.24 2.00 10.13
C PRO A 48 7.01 3.16 10.77
N ARG A 49 7.58 2.90 11.96
CA ARG A 49 8.37 3.86 12.71
C ARG A 49 9.79 3.37 12.92
N CYS A 50 10.72 4.30 13.02
CA CYS A 50 12.11 4.02 13.35
C CYS A 50 12.20 3.43 14.77
N ARG A 51 12.97 2.36 14.92
CA ARG A 51 13.16 1.70 16.23
C ARG A 51 14.00 2.54 17.19
N ASP A 52 14.80 3.47 16.66
CA ASP A 52 15.69 4.31 17.42
C ASP A 52 15.05 5.66 17.79
N CYS A 53 14.71 6.50 16.79
CA CYS A 53 14.17 7.84 17.05
C CYS A 53 12.63 7.93 16.95
N HIS A 54 11.93 6.82 16.73
CA HIS A 54 10.48 6.73 16.58
C HIS A 54 9.86 7.57 15.43
N GLY A 55 10.68 8.23 14.64
CA GLY A 55 10.24 9.00 13.47
C GLY A 55 9.58 8.09 12.41
N PRO A 56 8.70 8.65 11.55
CA PRO A 56 8.03 7.88 10.51
C PRO A 56 9.03 7.37 9.47
N LEU A 57 8.79 6.15 8.98
CA LEU A 57 9.53 5.55 7.88
C LEU A 57 8.68 5.53 6.60
N PRO A 58 9.29 5.40 5.42
CA PRO A 58 8.56 5.24 4.17
C PRO A 58 7.55 4.09 4.26
N TRP A 59 6.28 4.37 3.94
CA TRP A 59 5.21 3.37 3.95
C TRP A 59 4.84 3.00 2.54
N LEU A 60 5.51 1.99 1.99
CA LEU A 60 5.30 1.48 0.65
C LEU A 60 4.92 0.00 0.75
N VAL A 61 3.74 -0.35 0.28
CA VAL A 61 3.18 -1.71 0.32
C VAL A 61 2.68 -2.14 -1.06
N ASP A 62 2.67 -3.45 -1.30
CA ASP A 62 2.04 -4.03 -2.48
C ASP A 62 0.62 -4.50 -2.12
N ALA A 63 -0.35 -4.30 -3.01
CA ALA A 63 -1.71 -4.79 -2.87
C ALA A 63 -2.21 -5.50 -4.14
N SER A 64 -3.24 -6.30 -3.97
CA SER A 64 -3.91 -7.08 -5.00
C SER A 64 -5.43 -6.96 -4.87
N ASP A 65 -6.18 -7.58 -5.79
CA ASP A 65 -7.64 -7.67 -5.71
C ASP A 65 -8.18 -8.24 -4.38
N VAL A 66 -7.35 -8.99 -3.65
CA VAL A 66 -7.77 -9.70 -2.43
C VAL A 66 -7.66 -8.83 -1.19
N ASP A 67 -6.60 -8.02 -1.11
CA ASP A 67 -6.21 -7.30 0.10
C ASP A 67 -6.32 -5.78 0.01
N PHE A 68 -6.64 -5.24 -1.18
CA PHE A 68 -6.73 -3.80 -1.42
C PHE A 68 -7.71 -3.09 -0.46
N ALA A 69 -8.85 -3.70 -0.16
CA ALA A 69 -9.83 -3.12 0.75
C ALA A 69 -9.24 -2.87 2.15
N GLY A 70 -8.50 -3.85 2.69
CA GLY A 70 -7.81 -3.70 3.98
C GLY A 70 -6.58 -2.79 3.93
N VAL A 71 -5.87 -2.81 2.80
CA VAL A 71 -4.60 -2.08 2.64
C VAL A 71 -4.83 -0.61 2.31
N ALA A 72 -5.79 -0.31 1.44
CA ALA A 72 -6.02 1.03 0.90
C ALA A 72 -7.36 1.64 1.32
N ASP A 73 -8.50 0.92 1.14
CA ASP A 73 -9.80 1.53 1.43
C ASP A 73 -10.01 1.78 2.93
N ALA A 74 -9.50 0.91 3.80
CA ALA A 74 -9.58 1.04 5.26
C ALA A 74 -8.40 1.83 5.88
N ALA A 75 -7.53 2.43 5.07
CA ALA A 75 -6.38 3.16 5.58
C ALA A 75 -6.81 4.44 6.32
N ALA A 76 -6.19 4.67 7.49
CA ALA A 76 -6.45 5.88 8.29
C ALA A 76 -5.78 7.14 7.70
N LEU A 77 -4.68 6.97 6.95
CA LEU A 77 -4.01 8.04 6.21
C LEU A 77 -4.50 8.08 4.77
N PRO A 78 -4.37 9.21 4.10
CA PRO A 78 -4.52 9.26 2.64
C PRO A 78 -3.60 8.26 1.95
N VAL A 79 -4.03 7.75 0.81
CA VAL A 79 -3.32 6.72 0.05
C VAL A 79 -3.01 7.22 -1.35
N LEU A 80 -1.75 7.11 -1.73
CA LEU A 80 -1.32 7.22 -3.12
C LEU A 80 -1.21 5.81 -3.70
N VAL A 81 -2.06 5.48 -4.65
CA VAL A 81 -2.05 4.18 -5.34
C VAL A 81 -1.34 4.31 -6.68
N ASP A 82 -0.37 3.45 -6.93
CA ASP A 82 0.31 3.27 -8.22
C ASP A 82 -0.20 2.00 -8.90
N LEU A 83 -1.00 2.17 -9.92
CA LEU A 83 -1.52 1.10 -10.78
C LEU A 83 -0.53 0.91 -11.94
N TRP A 84 0.39 -0.02 -11.77
CA TRP A 84 1.52 -0.24 -12.68
C TRP A 84 1.44 -1.59 -13.40
N ALA A 85 2.11 -1.71 -14.54
CA ALA A 85 2.29 -2.97 -15.26
C ALA A 85 3.79 -3.33 -15.34
N PRO A 86 4.19 -4.59 -15.11
CA PRO A 86 5.58 -5.04 -15.21
C PRO A 86 6.07 -5.03 -16.66
N VAL A 87 5.17 -5.23 -17.61
CA VAL A 87 5.47 -5.24 -19.04
C VAL A 87 5.16 -3.86 -19.62
N GLY A 88 6.14 -3.28 -20.32
CA GLY A 88 5.99 -1.97 -20.95
C GLY A 88 7.21 -1.06 -20.71
N PRO A 89 7.27 0.08 -21.43
CA PRO A 89 8.46 0.95 -21.44
C PRO A 89 8.71 1.64 -20.08
N HIS A 90 7.74 1.63 -19.18
CA HIS A 90 7.79 2.36 -17.90
C HIS A 90 7.88 1.44 -16.66
N GLY A 91 7.57 0.14 -16.78
CA GLY A 91 7.48 -0.78 -15.63
C GLY A 91 8.68 -0.75 -14.66
N PRO A 92 9.92 -0.97 -15.11
CA PRO A 92 11.08 -0.99 -14.23
C PRO A 92 11.45 0.37 -13.63
N ARG A 93 11.05 1.47 -14.28
CA ARG A 93 11.41 2.85 -13.87
C ARG A 93 10.49 3.41 -12.80
N VAL A 94 9.28 2.89 -12.66
CA VAL A 94 8.28 3.37 -11.69
C VAL A 94 8.70 3.03 -10.26
N ILE A 95 9.33 1.87 -10.04
CA ILE A 95 9.67 1.39 -8.70
C ILE A 95 10.57 2.38 -7.93
N PRO A 96 11.71 2.84 -8.47
CA PRO A 96 12.57 3.80 -7.76
C PRO A 96 11.88 5.14 -7.48
N VAL A 97 11.03 5.60 -8.40
CA VAL A 97 10.26 6.85 -8.24
C VAL A 97 9.29 6.73 -7.06
N MET A 98 8.55 5.62 -6.97
CA MET A 98 7.59 5.41 -5.88
C MET A 98 8.29 5.19 -4.52
N GLU A 99 9.49 4.64 -4.51
CA GLU A 99 10.31 4.55 -3.30
C GLU A 99 10.75 5.92 -2.80
N GLN A 100 11.15 6.81 -3.69
CA GLN A 100 11.48 8.18 -3.37
C GLN A 100 10.25 8.92 -2.83
N VAL A 101 9.12 8.87 -3.54
CA VAL A 101 7.85 9.49 -3.15
C VAL A 101 7.39 9.01 -1.77
N ALA A 102 7.43 7.68 -1.51
CA ALA A 102 7.09 7.13 -0.20
C ALA A 102 8.02 7.63 0.90
N GLY A 103 9.28 7.89 0.57
CA GLY A 103 10.25 8.47 1.48
C GLY A 103 9.94 9.93 1.82
N ASP A 104 9.55 10.72 0.83
CA ASP A 104 9.25 12.15 1.00
C ASP A 104 7.89 12.36 1.70
N LEU A 105 6.94 11.45 1.50
CA LEU A 105 5.61 11.46 2.12
C LEU A 105 5.53 10.61 3.40
N ALA A 106 6.66 10.22 3.99
CA ALA A 106 6.68 9.37 5.18
C ALA A 106 5.88 10.00 6.34
N GLY A 107 4.93 9.24 6.88
CA GLY A 107 4.06 9.70 7.96
C GLY A 107 2.83 10.49 7.52
N GLN A 108 2.71 10.86 6.24
CA GLN A 108 1.61 11.67 5.71
C GLN A 108 0.69 10.86 4.81
N VAL A 109 1.29 10.07 3.92
CA VAL A 109 0.59 9.33 2.88
C VAL A 109 1.12 7.90 2.86
N LYS A 110 0.22 6.95 2.77
CA LYS A 110 0.53 5.55 2.50
C LYS A 110 0.67 5.36 0.99
N VAL A 111 1.75 4.77 0.53
CA VAL A 111 1.93 4.45 -0.89
C VAL A 111 1.62 2.98 -1.13
N VAL A 112 0.72 2.70 -2.05
CA VAL A 112 0.26 1.35 -2.38
C VAL A 112 0.53 1.09 -3.86
N LYS A 113 1.28 0.01 -4.16
CA LYS A 113 1.51 -0.43 -5.54
C LYS A 113 0.60 -1.60 -5.88
N VAL A 114 -0.01 -1.55 -7.04
CA VAL A 114 -0.86 -2.60 -7.59
C VAL A 114 -0.38 -2.97 -8.98
N ASN A 115 -0.01 -4.24 -9.16
CA ASN A 115 0.24 -4.76 -10.50
C ASN A 115 -1.12 -5.04 -11.19
N VAL A 116 -1.46 -4.25 -12.20
CA VAL A 116 -2.75 -4.32 -12.88
C VAL A 116 -2.98 -5.61 -13.64
N GLU A 117 -1.92 -6.29 -14.08
CA GLU A 117 -2.02 -7.60 -14.75
C GLU A 117 -2.51 -8.69 -13.77
N GLY A 118 -2.13 -8.58 -12.49
CA GLY A 118 -2.57 -9.49 -11.43
C GLY A 118 -3.81 -9.02 -10.66
N ALA A 119 -4.39 -7.86 -11.00
CA ALA A 119 -5.49 -7.24 -10.28
C ALA A 119 -6.62 -6.75 -11.23
N PRO A 120 -7.28 -7.68 -11.94
CA PRO A 120 -8.29 -7.31 -12.94
C PRO A 120 -9.56 -6.65 -12.35
N ARG A 121 -9.89 -6.91 -11.08
CA ARG A 121 -11.03 -6.25 -10.41
C ARG A 121 -10.72 -4.78 -10.13
N LEU A 122 -9.52 -4.48 -9.65
CA LEU A 122 -9.07 -3.11 -9.41
C LEU A 122 -8.91 -2.34 -10.71
N SER A 123 -8.38 -2.97 -11.76
CA SER A 123 -8.28 -2.37 -13.09
C SER A 123 -9.66 -1.93 -13.62
N ARG A 124 -10.70 -2.75 -13.43
CA ARG A 124 -12.09 -2.38 -13.78
C ARG A 124 -12.66 -1.32 -12.84
N ARG A 125 -12.46 -1.47 -11.51
CA ARG A 125 -12.96 -0.52 -10.50
C ARG A 125 -12.51 0.91 -10.79
N PHE A 126 -11.25 1.07 -11.18
CA PHE A 126 -10.66 2.38 -11.45
C PHE A 126 -10.58 2.73 -12.94
N SER A 127 -11.19 1.92 -13.81
CA SER A 127 -11.21 2.13 -15.27
C SER A 127 -9.83 2.38 -15.87
N VAL A 128 -8.83 1.58 -15.45
CA VAL A 128 -7.43 1.75 -15.84
C VAL A 128 -7.27 1.48 -17.33
N GLN A 129 -6.86 2.50 -18.09
CA GLN A 129 -6.65 2.41 -19.55
C GLN A 129 -5.18 2.54 -19.93
N ALA A 130 -4.35 3.06 -19.04
CA ALA A 130 -2.93 3.25 -19.25
C ALA A 130 -2.15 2.92 -17.97
N SER A 131 -0.89 2.54 -18.13
CA SER A 131 0.02 2.26 -17.02
C SER A 131 1.31 3.09 -17.19
N PRO A 132 1.80 3.76 -16.13
CA PRO A 132 1.20 3.83 -14.79
C PRO A 132 -0.01 4.77 -14.73
N THR A 133 -0.93 4.47 -13.80
CA THR A 133 -2.01 5.37 -13.39
C THR A 133 -1.92 5.58 -11.89
N LEU A 134 -1.82 6.83 -11.46
CA LEU A 134 -1.75 7.22 -10.06
C LEU A 134 -3.13 7.65 -9.56
N LEU A 135 -3.52 7.18 -8.38
CA LEU A 135 -4.75 7.58 -7.72
C LEU A 135 -4.41 8.16 -6.34
N VAL A 136 -5.08 9.23 -5.97
CA VAL A 136 -5.11 9.69 -4.58
C VAL A 136 -6.46 9.31 -3.99
N MET A 137 -6.43 8.64 -2.83
CA MET A 137 -7.60 8.20 -2.09
C MET A 137 -7.57 8.74 -0.67
N GLU A 138 -8.74 9.08 -0.13
CA GLU A 138 -8.92 9.49 1.26
C GLU A 138 -10.21 8.87 1.82
N GLY A 139 -10.11 8.21 2.97
CA GLY A 139 -11.26 7.51 3.57
C GLY A 139 -11.93 6.49 2.64
N GLY A 140 -11.15 5.76 1.85
CA GLY A 140 -11.63 4.75 0.90
C GLY A 140 -12.24 5.33 -0.39
N ARG A 141 -12.21 6.66 -0.58
CA ARG A 141 -12.77 7.34 -1.74
C ARG A 141 -11.69 7.85 -2.68
N LEU A 142 -11.92 7.73 -3.99
CA LEU A 142 -11.06 8.35 -4.99
C LEU A 142 -11.22 9.86 -4.97
N VAL A 143 -10.12 10.58 -4.77
CA VAL A 143 -10.07 12.06 -4.75
C VAL A 143 -9.55 12.61 -6.07
N ALA A 144 -8.49 12.01 -6.60
CA ALA A 144 -7.88 12.44 -7.86
C ALA A 144 -7.22 11.28 -8.60
N CYS A 145 -7.05 11.45 -9.92
CA CYS A 145 -6.38 10.49 -10.80
C CYS A 145 -5.42 11.23 -11.73
N LYS A 146 -4.24 10.63 -11.96
CA LYS A 146 -3.24 11.11 -12.91
C LYS A 146 -2.72 9.95 -13.74
N CYS A 147 -2.82 10.03 -15.05
CA CYS A 147 -2.34 9.00 -15.98
C CYS A 147 -0.96 9.35 -16.52
N GLY A 148 -0.17 8.31 -16.78
CA GLY A 148 1.16 8.39 -17.37
C GLY A 148 2.31 8.53 -16.36
N PRO A 149 3.54 8.30 -16.83
CA PRO A 149 4.74 8.40 -16.00
C PRO A 149 5.01 9.85 -15.64
N ALA A 150 5.46 10.07 -14.39
CA ALA A 150 5.89 11.38 -13.91
C ALA A 150 7.11 11.21 -12.99
N PRO A 151 8.03 12.18 -12.94
CA PRO A 151 9.13 12.19 -11.99
C PRO A 151 8.61 12.45 -10.56
N ALA A 152 9.40 12.06 -9.56
CA ALA A 152 9.00 12.12 -8.15
C ALA A 152 8.54 13.53 -7.73
N TYR A 153 9.26 14.59 -8.12
CA TYR A 153 8.91 15.96 -7.77
C TYR A 153 7.54 16.40 -8.29
N GLU A 154 7.15 15.93 -9.48
CA GLU A 154 5.85 16.24 -10.07
C GLU A 154 4.72 15.49 -9.34
N ILE A 155 4.97 14.22 -8.97
CA ILE A 155 4.03 13.43 -8.18
C ILE A 155 3.83 14.09 -6.81
N LEU A 156 4.90 14.50 -6.14
CA LEU A 156 4.85 15.18 -4.85
C LEU A 156 4.03 16.46 -4.92
N GLY A 157 4.35 17.34 -5.86
CA GLY A 157 3.60 18.59 -6.06
C GLY A 157 2.12 18.37 -6.38
N TRP A 158 1.80 17.32 -7.16
CA TRP A 158 0.41 16.96 -7.42
C TRP A 158 -0.30 16.44 -6.16
N VAL A 159 0.33 15.58 -5.36
CA VAL A 159 -0.22 15.07 -4.10
C VAL A 159 -0.46 16.22 -3.11
N GLU A 160 0.46 17.16 -3.00
CA GLU A 160 0.31 18.35 -2.16
C GLU A 160 -0.88 19.23 -2.57
N GLN A 161 -1.10 19.40 -3.87
CA GLN A 161 -2.25 20.15 -4.39
C GLN A 161 -3.59 19.45 -4.09
N VAL A 162 -3.61 18.12 -4.18
CA VAL A 162 -4.83 17.31 -3.96
C VAL A 162 -5.14 17.13 -2.49
N LEU A 163 -4.11 17.02 -1.65
CA LEU A 163 -4.21 16.77 -0.20
C LEU A 163 -3.57 17.90 0.64
N PRO A 164 -4.01 19.13 0.51
CA PRO A 164 -3.34 20.27 1.18
C PRO A 164 -3.33 20.15 2.72
N ARG A 165 -4.32 19.46 3.31
CA ARG A 165 -4.40 19.25 4.76
C ARG A 165 -3.49 18.14 5.26
N ALA A 166 -3.29 17.08 4.51
CA ALA A 166 -2.42 15.97 4.89
C ALA A 166 -0.95 16.38 4.90
N VAL A 167 -0.56 17.26 3.99
CA VAL A 167 0.83 17.71 3.84
C VAL A 167 1.16 18.90 4.76
N ALA A 168 0.20 19.78 5.05
CA ALA A 168 0.40 20.95 5.93
C ALA A 168 0.73 20.58 7.38
N GLN A 169 0.37 19.40 7.86
CA GLN A 169 0.65 18.96 9.24
C GLN A 169 2.14 18.74 9.53
N LEU A 170 3.00 18.62 8.53
CA LEU A 170 4.46 18.50 8.73
C LEU A 170 5.21 19.82 8.64
N ALA A 171 4.59 20.85 8.11
CA ALA A 171 5.16 22.20 8.13
C ALA A 171 5.09 22.85 9.53
N ASP A 172 4.31 22.26 10.47
CA ASP A 172 4.26 22.75 11.85
C ASP A 172 5.45 22.20 12.65
N PRO A 173 6.42 23.07 13.04
CA PRO A 173 7.60 22.66 13.81
C PRO A 173 7.27 22.08 15.19
N ARG A 174 6.03 22.24 15.68
CA ARG A 174 5.55 21.72 16.97
C ARG A 174 5.26 20.21 16.96
N ASN A 175 5.23 19.57 15.79
CA ASN A 175 4.98 18.14 15.66
C ASN A 175 6.29 17.31 15.55
N ARG A 176 7.44 17.89 15.87
CA ARG A 176 8.79 17.27 15.88
C ARG A 176 9.26 16.87 17.29
N GLY A 177 8.32 16.64 18.20
CA GLY A 177 8.59 16.17 19.55
C GLY A 177 8.43 14.65 19.70
#